data_3fd49c942d00563233f2dfef1393ec88
#
_entry.id   3fd49c942d00563233f2dfef1393ec88
#
_cell.length_a   1.000
_cell.length_b   1.000
_cell.length_c   1.000
_cell.angle_alpha   90.00
_cell.angle_beta   90.00
_cell.angle_gamma   90.00
#
_symmetry.space_group_name_H-M   'P 1'
#
loop_
_entity.id
_entity.type
_entity.pdbx_description
1 polymer ?
#
loop_
_entity_poly.entity_id
_entity_poly.type
_entity_poly.pdbx_seq_one_letter_code
_entity_poly.pdbx_strand_id
1 'polypeptide(L)'
;DVSGSMWGPTRLDLVKSSLKLLVNNLRDKDKVAIVVYAGNASVKLESTPGSDKQKIRDAIDELTSGGSTAGGAGIQLAYKVAKQNFLSKGNNRIILCSDGDFNVGVSSVEGLEQLIEKERKSGVFLSVLGYGMGNYKDNKGQALAEKGNGNHAYIDNLQEANRVLVGEFGATLHTVAKDVKLQVEFNPAQVQAYRLVGYES
;
A
#
# COMPACT_ATOMS: atom_id res chain seq x y z
N ASP A 1 -3.81 -7.54 5.37
CA ASP A 1 -3.34 -8.75 6.03
C ASP A 1 -4.09 -8.97 7.34
N VAL A 2 -4.70 -10.13 7.48
CA VAL A 2 -5.35 -10.58 8.73
C VAL A 2 -4.87 -11.98 9.11
N SER A 3 -3.70 -12.40 8.65
CA SER A 3 -3.08 -13.67 9.01
C SER A 3 -2.81 -13.76 10.52
N GLY A 4 -2.54 -14.96 11.01
CA GLY A 4 -2.31 -15.20 12.44
C GLY A 4 -1.16 -14.39 13.02
N SER A 5 -0.12 -14.10 12.23
CA SER A 5 1.01 -13.23 12.60
C SER A 5 0.60 -11.79 12.89
N MET A 6 -0.50 -11.32 12.31
CA MET A 6 -1.04 -9.98 12.55
C MET A 6 -1.71 -9.78 13.91
N TRP A 7 -1.75 -10.79 14.76
CA TRP A 7 -2.29 -10.65 16.10
C TRP A 7 -1.45 -9.71 16.97
N GLY A 8 -2.10 -8.80 17.68
CA GLY A 8 -1.50 -7.98 18.72
C GLY A 8 -1.61 -6.47 18.50
N PRO A 9 -1.27 -5.69 19.54
CA PRO A 9 -1.51 -4.24 19.62
C PRO A 9 -0.68 -3.41 18.64
N THR A 10 0.51 -3.90 18.25
CA THR A 10 1.41 -3.22 17.30
C THR A 10 1.21 -3.66 15.84
N ARG A 11 0.26 -4.53 15.60
CA ARG A 11 -0.07 -5.11 14.28
C ARG A 11 -1.52 -4.81 13.91
N LEU A 12 -2.44 -5.78 13.95
CA LEU A 12 -3.82 -5.56 13.48
C LEU A 12 -4.55 -4.45 14.23
N ASP A 13 -4.36 -4.32 15.54
CA ASP A 13 -5.01 -3.24 16.32
C ASP A 13 -4.48 -1.87 15.92
N LEU A 14 -3.18 -1.77 15.65
CA LEU A 14 -2.57 -0.55 15.13
C LEU A 14 -3.03 -0.27 13.69
N VAL A 15 -3.15 -1.30 12.83
CA VAL A 15 -3.73 -1.15 11.48
C VAL A 15 -5.14 -0.59 11.55
N LYS A 16 -6.01 -1.15 12.41
CA LYS A 16 -7.38 -0.65 12.60
C LYS A 16 -7.40 0.81 13.01
N SER A 17 -6.58 1.17 13.99
CA SER A 17 -6.47 2.55 14.49
C SER A 17 -5.96 3.49 13.41
N SER A 18 -4.95 3.06 12.65
CA SER A 18 -4.35 3.80 11.54
C SER A 18 -5.35 4.05 10.40
N LEU A 19 -6.08 3.01 10.00
CA LEU A 19 -7.10 3.14 8.94
C LEU A 19 -8.26 4.06 9.36
N LYS A 20 -8.63 4.09 10.64
CA LYS A 20 -9.64 5.03 11.13
C LYS A 20 -9.19 6.49 11.02
N LEU A 21 -7.89 6.78 11.17
CA LEU A 21 -7.35 8.12 10.90
C LEU A 21 -7.54 8.50 9.41
N LEU A 22 -7.25 7.57 8.50
CA LEU A 22 -7.49 7.78 7.08
C LEU A 22 -8.96 8.03 6.77
N VAL A 23 -9.88 7.24 7.35
CA VAL A 23 -11.33 7.37 7.17
C VAL A 23 -11.83 8.76 7.56
N ASN A 24 -11.26 9.39 8.60
CA ASN A 24 -11.63 10.73 9.00
C ASN A 24 -11.41 11.78 7.90
N ASN A 25 -10.40 11.58 7.06
CA ASN A 25 -9.97 12.48 6.00
C ASN A 25 -10.59 12.17 4.62
N LEU A 26 -11.42 11.12 4.51
CA LEU A 26 -12.11 10.81 3.26
C LEU A 26 -13.12 11.90 2.91
N ARG A 27 -13.16 12.24 1.63
CA ARG A 27 -14.16 13.11 1.02
C ARG A 27 -15.34 12.27 0.54
N ASP A 28 -16.50 12.86 0.37
CA ASP A 28 -17.72 12.16 -0.06
C ASP A 28 -17.54 11.42 -1.40
N LYS A 29 -16.74 11.99 -2.30
CA LYS A 29 -16.44 11.42 -3.62
C LYS A 29 -15.38 10.32 -3.62
N ASP A 30 -14.64 10.16 -2.53
CA ASP A 30 -13.67 9.08 -2.39
C ASP A 30 -14.41 7.75 -2.22
N LYS A 31 -13.81 6.66 -2.64
CA LYS A 31 -14.38 5.32 -2.49
C LYS A 31 -13.37 4.40 -1.84
N VAL A 32 -13.84 3.56 -0.93
CA VAL A 32 -13.02 2.60 -0.19
C VAL A 32 -13.62 1.21 -0.34
N ALA A 33 -12.78 0.24 -0.66
CA ALA A 33 -13.06 -1.18 -0.53
C ALA A 33 -12.04 -1.81 0.41
N ILE A 34 -12.41 -2.83 1.14
CA ILE A 34 -11.51 -3.57 2.03
C ILE A 34 -11.43 -5.02 1.56
N VAL A 35 -10.23 -5.43 1.18
CA VAL A 35 -9.89 -6.80 0.87
C VAL A 35 -9.05 -7.34 2.02
N VAL A 36 -9.39 -8.53 2.50
CA VAL A 36 -8.64 -9.24 3.53
C VAL A 36 -8.06 -10.52 2.98
N TYR A 37 -6.91 -10.90 3.50
CA TYR A 37 -6.32 -12.20 3.23
C TYR A 37 -5.68 -12.80 4.49
N ALA A 38 -5.84 -14.11 4.57
CA ALA A 38 -5.18 -15.01 5.51
C ALA A 38 -4.97 -16.35 4.77
N GLY A 39 -5.63 -17.43 5.14
CA GLY A 39 -5.64 -18.69 4.35
C GLY A 39 -6.26 -18.52 2.96
N ASN A 40 -7.23 -17.63 2.83
CA ASN A 40 -7.91 -17.23 1.60
C ASN A 40 -7.97 -15.71 1.51
N ALA A 41 -8.28 -15.21 0.30
CA ALA A 41 -8.56 -13.79 0.07
C ALA A 41 -10.07 -13.58 -0.13
N SER A 42 -10.62 -12.53 0.46
CA SER A 42 -12.03 -12.15 0.31
C SER A 42 -12.24 -10.65 0.39
N VAL A 43 -13.37 -10.18 -0.15
CA VAL A 43 -13.79 -8.79 0.00
C VAL A 43 -14.55 -8.66 1.33
N LYS A 44 -14.00 -7.89 2.26
CA LYS A 44 -14.63 -7.58 3.56
C LYS A 44 -15.62 -6.42 3.43
N LEU A 45 -15.28 -5.42 2.61
CA LEU A 45 -16.13 -4.28 2.33
C LEU A 45 -16.08 -4.00 0.82
N GLU A 46 -17.23 -4.05 0.18
CA GLU A 46 -17.38 -3.59 -1.20
C GLU A 46 -17.13 -2.09 -1.32
N SER A 47 -16.91 -1.60 -2.54
CA SER A 47 -16.64 -0.19 -2.80
C SER A 47 -17.72 0.70 -2.20
N THR A 48 -17.36 1.44 -1.17
CA THR A 48 -18.22 2.25 -0.33
C THR A 48 -17.79 3.71 -0.42
N PRO A 49 -18.71 4.68 -0.62
CA PRO A 49 -18.36 6.10 -0.68
C PRO A 49 -17.82 6.59 0.67
N GLY A 50 -16.92 7.58 0.60
CA GLY A 50 -16.29 8.18 1.78
C GLY A 50 -17.26 8.94 2.70
N SER A 51 -18.47 9.25 2.24
CA SER A 51 -19.57 9.76 3.07
C SER A 51 -20.06 8.73 4.09
N ASP A 52 -20.00 7.43 3.78
CA ASP A 52 -20.44 6.34 4.65
C ASP A 52 -19.34 5.92 5.65
N LYS A 53 -18.77 6.91 6.35
CA LYS A 53 -17.65 6.69 7.27
C LYS A 53 -17.94 5.65 8.35
N GLN A 54 -19.18 5.60 8.85
CA GLN A 54 -19.55 4.65 9.88
C GLN A 54 -19.46 3.21 9.34
N LYS A 55 -20.04 2.94 8.19
CA LYS A 55 -19.97 1.61 7.55
C LYS A 55 -18.53 1.15 7.32
N ILE A 56 -17.64 2.09 6.90
CA ILE A 56 -16.24 1.77 6.69
C ILE A 56 -15.55 1.47 8.04
N ARG A 57 -15.84 2.23 9.09
CA ARG A 57 -15.30 1.99 10.44
C ARG A 57 -15.77 0.67 11.02
N ASP A 58 -17.05 0.34 10.89
CA ASP A 58 -17.61 -0.93 11.38
C ASP A 58 -16.91 -2.11 10.70
N ALA A 59 -16.71 -2.06 9.38
CA ALA A 59 -15.97 -3.08 8.65
C ALA A 59 -14.50 -3.22 9.12
N ILE A 60 -13.85 -2.12 9.49
CA ILE A 60 -12.50 -2.13 10.07
C ILE A 60 -12.52 -2.75 11.47
N ASP A 61 -13.51 -2.42 12.29
CA ASP A 61 -13.63 -2.95 13.66
C ASP A 61 -13.88 -4.46 13.71
N GLU A 62 -14.57 -4.98 12.72
CA GLU A 62 -14.83 -6.40 12.57
C GLU A 62 -13.63 -7.23 12.06
N LEU A 63 -12.50 -6.60 11.72
CA LEU A 63 -11.32 -7.35 11.30
C LEU A 63 -10.77 -8.17 12.47
N THR A 64 -10.50 -9.43 12.23
CA THR A 64 -9.90 -10.36 13.22
C THR A 64 -8.75 -11.10 12.58
N SER A 65 -7.66 -11.28 13.33
CA SER A 65 -6.49 -12.03 12.85
C SER A 65 -6.68 -13.54 13.06
N GLY A 66 -6.18 -14.31 12.09
CA GLY A 66 -6.18 -15.79 12.17
C GLY A 66 -5.83 -16.44 10.84
N GLY A 67 -5.52 -17.72 10.89
CA GLY A 67 -5.18 -18.50 9.69
C GLY A 67 -3.76 -18.29 9.15
N SER A 68 -3.50 -18.89 7.99
CA SER A 68 -2.23 -18.79 7.26
C SER A 68 -2.17 -17.52 6.41
N THR A 69 -1.07 -17.33 5.67
CA THR A 69 -0.85 -16.11 4.86
C THR A 69 -0.91 -16.46 3.37
N ALA A 70 -1.92 -15.98 2.65
CA ALA A 70 -2.05 -16.10 1.19
C ALA A 70 -1.92 -14.71 0.52
N GLY A 71 -0.79 -14.04 0.74
CA GLY A 71 -0.57 -12.65 0.34
C GLY A 71 -0.73 -12.41 -1.18
N GLY A 72 -0.28 -13.34 -2.02
CA GLY A 72 -0.41 -13.22 -3.48
C GLY A 72 -1.87 -13.18 -3.94
N ALA A 73 -2.74 -14.03 -3.38
CA ALA A 73 -4.16 -14.04 -3.68
C ALA A 73 -4.85 -12.74 -3.22
N GLY A 74 -4.43 -12.20 -2.06
CA GLY A 74 -4.92 -10.93 -1.54
C GLY A 74 -4.63 -9.77 -2.48
N ILE A 75 -3.38 -9.65 -2.95
CA ILE A 75 -2.97 -8.60 -3.89
C ILE A 75 -3.70 -8.73 -5.23
N GLN A 76 -3.83 -9.95 -5.77
CA GLN A 76 -4.58 -10.18 -7.01
C GLN A 76 -6.04 -9.74 -6.88
N LEU A 77 -6.70 -10.11 -5.79
CA LEU A 77 -8.07 -9.72 -5.52
C LEU A 77 -8.19 -8.20 -5.35
N ALA A 78 -7.25 -7.57 -4.64
CA ALA A 78 -7.25 -6.12 -4.46
C ALA A 78 -7.15 -5.37 -5.80
N TYR A 79 -6.27 -5.80 -6.70
CA TYR A 79 -6.20 -5.22 -8.06
C TYR A 79 -7.48 -5.45 -8.86
N LYS A 80 -8.09 -6.63 -8.77
CA LYS A 80 -9.38 -6.91 -9.42
C LYS A 80 -10.46 -5.94 -8.93
N VAL A 81 -10.60 -5.77 -7.62
CA VAL A 81 -11.58 -4.87 -7.01
C VAL A 81 -11.31 -3.41 -7.39
N ALA A 82 -10.03 -2.98 -7.34
CA ALA A 82 -9.65 -1.62 -7.71
C ALA A 82 -9.95 -1.31 -9.19
N LYS A 83 -9.69 -2.25 -10.10
CA LYS A 83 -10.01 -2.08 -11.53
C LYS A 83 -11.51 -2.06 -11.79
N GLN A 84 -12.31 -2.85 -11.10
CA GLN A 84 -13.76 -2.83 -11.20
C GLN A 84 -14.38 -1.50 -10.75
N ASN A 85 -13.71 -0.80 -9.85
CA ASN A 85 -14.16 0.48 -9.29
C ASN A 85 -13.28 1.66 -9.73
N PHE A 86 -12.59 1.53 -10.85
CA PHE A 86 -11.61 2.50 -11.32
C PHE A 86 -12.24 3.86 -11.60
N LEU A 87 -11.64 4.90 -11.04
CA LEU A 87 -12.03 6.29 -11.27
C LEU A 87 -11.06 6.93 -12.28
N SER A 88 -11.51 7.16 -13.50
CA SER A 88 -10.66 7.67 -14.61
C SER A 88 -10.01 9.02 -14.34
N LYS A 89 -10.65 9.88 -13.54
CA LYS A 89 -10.14 11.19 -13.11
C LYS A 89 -9.65 11.19 -11.66
N GLY A 90 -9.53 10.01 -11.04
CA GLY A 90 -9.13 9.83 -9.65
C GLY A 90 -7.74 9.23 -9.52
N ASN A 91 -7.25 9.20 -8.30
CA ASN A 91 -6.08 8.42 -7.92
C ASN A 91 -6.53 7.06 -7.42
N ASN A 92 -6.21 6.01 -8.18
CA ASN A 92 -6.58 4.64 -7.84
C ASN A 92 -5.40 3.96 -7.17
N ARG A 93 -5.56 3.58 -5.90
CA ARG A 93 -4.45 3.09 -5.09
C ARG A 93 -4.88 1.93 -4.20
N ILE A 94 -4.02 0.95 -4.10
CA ILE A 94 -4.06 -0.11 -3.10
C ILE A 94 -3.11 0.28 -1.97
N ILE A 95 -3.56 0.14 -0.73
CA ILE A 95 -2.73 0.27 0.47
C ILE A 95 -2.66 -1.11 1.11
N LEU A 96 -1.52 -1.75 1.01
CA LEU A 96 -1.25 -3.04 1.60
C LEU A 96 -0.71 -2.85 3.02
N CYS A 97 -1.43 -3.35 4.02
CA CYS A 97 -1.02 -3.37 5.42
C CYS A 97 -0.62 -4.79 5.82
N SER A 98 0.63 -4.99 6.23
CA SER A 98 1.17 -6.32 6.57
C SER A 98 2.32 -6.20 7.58
N ASP A 99 2.61 -7.28 8.30
CA ASP A 99 3.79 -7.38 9.16
C ASP A 99 5.06 -7.83 8.40
N GLY A 100 5.02 -7.85 7.08
CA GLY A 100 6.14 -8.20 6.21
C GLY A 100 6.34 -9.71 6.02
N ASP A 101 5.51 -10.55 6.63
CA ASP A 101 5.53 -11.99 6.37
C ASP A 101 4.68 -12.30 5.13
N PHE A 102 5.26 -11.97 3.97
CA PHE A 102 4.67 -12.30 2.67
C PHE A 102 4.99 -13.77 2.32
N ASN A 103 4.40 -14.71 3.05
CA ASN A 103 4.37 -16.10 2.63
C ASN A 103 3.37 -16.22 1.48
N VAL A 104 3.89 -16.24 0.27
CA VAL A 104 3.12 -16.01 -0.96
C VAL A 104 2.48 -17.30 -1.48
N GLY A 105 2.42 -18.36 -0.68
CA GLY A 105 1.89 -19.64 -1.15
C GLY A 105 2.67 -20.16 -2.36
N VAL A 106 2.01 -20.34 -3.49
CA VAL A 106 2.60 -20.90 -4.72
C VAL A 106 3.45 -19.89 -5.54
N SER A 107 3.42 -18.59 -5.18
CA SER A 107 4.11 -17.54 -5.95
C SER A 107 5.43 -17.17 -5.30
N SER A 108 6.51 -17.14 -6.07
CA SER A 108 7.78 -16.55 -5.62
C SER A 108 7.63 -15.03 -5.44
N VAL A 109 8.55 -14.40 -4.71
CA VAL A 109 8.59 -12.94 -4.56
C VAL A 109 8.66 -12.28 -5.94
N GLU A 110 9.48 -12.84 -6.84
CA GLU A 110 9.63 -12.38 -8.22
C GLU A 110 8.32 -12.47 -9.01
N GLY A 111 7.53 -13.53 -8.81
CA GLY A 111 6.22 -13.68 -9.44
C GLY A 111 5.23 -12.63 -8.98
N LEU A 112 5.30 -12.24 -7.70
CA LEU A 112 4.48 -11.17 -7.14
C LEU A 112 4.91 -9.79 -7.66
N GLU A 113 6.20 -9.53 -7.75
CA GLU A 113 6.75 -8.31 -8.34
C GLU A 113 6.32 -8.14 -9.80
N GLN A 114 6.42 -9.20 -10.61
CA GLN A 114 5.98 -9.20 -12.00
C GLN A 114 4.47 -8.94 -12.13
N LEU A 115 3.67 -9.52 -11.23
CA LEU A 115 2.23 -9.26 -11.18
C LEU A 115 1.97 -7.77 -10.92
N ILE A 116 2.59 -7.20 -9.89
CA ILE A 116 2.41 -5.80 -9.51
C ILE A 116 2.88 -4.88 -10.63
N GLU A 117 4.01 -5.16 -11.26
CA GLU A 117 4.55 -4.39 -12.38
C GLU A 117 3.62 -4.42 -13.60
N LYS A 118 2.98 -5.56 -13.86
CA LYS A 118 1.95 -5.68 -14.89
C LYS A 118 0.71 -4.88 -14.53
N GLU A 119 0.22 -5.03 -13.31
CA GLU A 119 -1.03 -4.44 -12.87
C GLU A 119 -0.96 -2.90 -12.71
N ARG A 120 0.21 -2.33 -12.33
CA ARG A 120 0.38 -0.88 -12.25
C ARG A 120 0.12 -0.15 -13.59
N LYS A 121 0.29 -0.86 -14.72
CA LYS A 121 0.00 -0.31 -16.06
C LYS A 121 -1.49 0.02 -16.25
N SER A 122 -2.35 -0.55 -15.42
CA SER A 122 -3.78 -0.21 -15.40
C SER A 122 -4.08 1.16 -14.78
N GLY A 123 -3.07 1.82 -14.17
CA GLY A 123 -3.22 3.07 -13.44
C GLY A 123 -3.63 2.89 -11.98
N VAL A 124 -3.58 1.67 -11.45
CA VAL A 124 -3.77 1.36 -10.03
C VAL A 124 -2.39 1.19 -9.39
N PHE A 125 -2.05 2.03 -8.44
CA PHE A 125 -0.76 2.02 -7.74
C PHE A 125 -0.86 1.22 -6.43
N LEU A 126 0.28 0.68 -5.97
CA LEU A 126 0.36 -0.09 -4.73
C LEU A 126 1.34 0.57 -3.77
N SER A 127 0.84 0.97 -2.60
CA SER A 127 1.67 1.37 -1.47
C SER A 127 1.66 0.28 -0.41
N VAL A 128 2.77 0.15 0.32
CA VAL A 128 2.95 -0.87 1.35
C VAL A 128 3.22 -0.21 2.70
N LEU A 129 2.43 -0.57 3.69
CA LEU A 129 2.60 -0.15 5.07
C LEU A 129 2.96 -1.35 5.92
N GLY A 130 4.16 -1.33 6.47
CA GLY A 130 4.67 -2.35 7.37
C GLY A 130 4.26 -2.07 8.81
N TYR A 131 3.86 -3.10 9.55
CA TYR A 131 3.47 -3.05 10.95
C TYR A 131 4.19 -4.12 11.78
N GLY A 132 4.28 -3.91 13.09
CA GLY A 132 4.88 -4.86 14.02
C GLY A 132 6.21 -4.40 14.57
N MET A 133 6.81 -5.11 15.51
CA MET A 133 8.11 -4.78 16.11
C MET A 133 9.13 -5.89 15.84
N GLY A 134 10.32 -5.49 15.40
CA GLY A 134 11.54 -6.29 15.46
C GLY A 134 11.85 -7.23 14.28
N ASN A 135 10.87 -7.76 13.55
CA ASN A 135 11.10 -8.75 12.47
C ASN A 135 10.51 -8.37 11.12
N TYR A 136 10.17 -7.10 10.93
CA TYR A 136 9.65 -6.64 9.65
C TYR A 136 10.73 -6.77 8.56
N LYS A 137 10.39 -7.47 7.47
CA LYS A 137 11.28 -7.60 6.30
C LYS A 137 11.07 -6.41 5.37
N ASP A 138 11.68 -5.30 5.73
CA ASP A 138 11.56 -4.00 5.07
C ASP A 138 11.85 -4.07 3.56
N ASN A 139 12.89 -4.79 3.18
CA ASN A 139 13.32 -4.92 1.78
C ASN A 139 12.23 -5.47 0.84
N LYS A 140 11.39 -6.40 1.31
CA LYS A 140 10.29 -6.93 0.50
C LYS A 140 9.19 -5.92 0.30
N GLY A 141 8.76 -5.26 1.39
CA GLY A 141 7.72 -4.23 1.33
C GLY A 141 8.11 -3.07 0.43
N GLN A 142 9.36 -2.63 0.53
CA GLN A 142 9.91 -1.58 -0.31
C GLN A 142 9.92 -1.98 -1.79
N ALA A 143 10.41 -3.18 -2.12
CA ALA A 143 10.44 -3.69 -3.50
C ALA A 143 9.04 -3.76 -4.11
N LEU A 144 8.03 -4.25 -3.36
CA LEU A 144 6.65 -4.32 -3.84
C LEU A 144 6.06 -2.93 -4.09
N ALA A 145 6.31 -1.96 -3.20
CA ALA A 145 5.83 -0.59 -3.35
C ALA A 145 6.48 0.10 -4.57
N GLU A 146 7.79 -0.08 -4.77
CA GLU A 146 8.52 0.45 -5.91
C GLU A 146 7.98 -0.12 -7.24
N LYS A 147 7.81 -1.45 -7.32
CA LYS A 147 7.17 -2.10 -8.48
C LYS A 147 5.74 -1.63 -8.72
N GLY A 148 5.04 -1.21 -7.66
CA GLY A 148 3.67 -0.70 -7.69
C GLY A 148 3.54 0.81 -7.93
N ASN A 149 4.63 1.55 -8.16
CA ASN A 149 4.65 3.03 -8.22
C ASN A 149 4.00 3.68 -7.00
N GLY A 150 4.18 3.07 -5.85
CA GLY A 150 3.65 3.55 -4.58
C GLY A 150 4.75 3.87 -3.58
N ASN A 151 4.33 4.17 -2.37
CA ASN A 151 5.21 4.50 -1.26
C ASN A 151 5.29 3.32 -0.28
N HIS A 152 6.43 3.19 0.36
CA HIS A 152 6.63 2.29 1.48
C HIS A 152 6.82 3.10 2.76
N ALA A 153 6.20 2.66 3.86
CA ALA A 153 6.43 3.21 5.18
C ALA A 153 6.29 2.12 6.24
N TYR A 154 7.06 2.24 7.32
CA TYR A 154 6.94 1.38 8.48
C TYR A 154 6.22 2.14 9.61
N ILE A 155 5.19 1.52 10.18
CA ILE A 155 4.33 2.12 11.20
C ILE A 155 4.45 1.31 12.49
N ASP A 156 5.10 1.89 13.48
CA ASP A 156 5.32 1.29 14.79
C ASP A 156 4.40 1.87 15.89
N ASN A 157 3.80 3.03 15.62
CA ASN A 157 2.90 3.72 16.53
C ASN A 157 1.87 4.59 15.80
N LEU A 158 0.87 5.08 16.54
CA LEU A 158 -0.23 5.88 15.97
C LEU A 158 0.22 7.27 15.50
N GLN A 159 1.28 7.83 16.07
CA GLN A 159 1.82 9.13 15.64
C GLN A 159 2.45 9.00 14.26
N GLU A 160 3.21 7.93 14.02
CA GLU A 160 3.77 7.63 12.71
C GLU A 160 2.67 7.31 11.70
N ALA A 161 1.63 6.55 12.10
CA ALA A 161 0.46 6.32 11.28
C ALA A 161 -0.21 7.63 10.83
N ASN A 162 -0.36 8.60 11.73
CA ASN A 162 -0.92 9.90 11.42
C ASN A 162 -0.03 10.69 10.45
N ARG A 163 1.29 10.69 10.68
CA ARG A 163 2.25 11.33 9.78
C ARG A 163 2.15 10.77 8.36
N VAL A 164 2.16 9.46 8.23
CA VAL A 164 2.12 8.76 6.94
C VAL A 164 0.74 8.89 6.28
N LEU A 165 -0.34 8.49 6.94
CA LEU A 165 -1.67 8.35 6.32
C LEU A 165 -2.41 9.67 6.17
N VAL A 166 -2.17 10.64 7.03
CA VAL A 166 -2.83 11.95 6.98
C VAL A 166 -1.93 12.98 6.32
N GLY A 167 -0.66 13.04 6.71
CA GLY A 167 0.32 13.99 6.14
C GLY A 167 0.78 13.60 4.75
N GLU A 168 1.49 12.50 4.62
CA GLU A 168 2.14 12.12 3.36
C GLU A 168 1.17 11.55 2.33
N PHE A 169 0.27 10.65 2.73
CA PHE A 169 -0.74 10.10 1.81
C PHE A 169 -1.72 11.18 1.36
N GLY A 170 -2.08 12.12 2.24
CA GLY A 170 -2.90 13.28 1.86
C GLY A 170 -2.23 14.10 0.75
N ALA A 171 -0.93 14.32 0.84
CA ALA A 171 -0.16 15.05 -0.16
C ALA A 171 0.14 14.22 -1.43
N THR A 172 0.41 12.90 -1.30
CA THR A 172 0.74 12.01 -2.43
C THR A 172 -0.48 11.42 -3.13
N LEU A 173 -1.69 11.62 -2.60
CA LEU A 173 -2.93 11.26 -3.28
C LEU A 173 -3.19 12.07 -4.56
N HIS A 174 -2.45 13.14 -4.79
CA HIS A 174 -2.53 13.93 -6.01
C HIS A 174 -1.29 13.70 -6.87
N THR A 175 -1.42 12.90 -7.94
CA THR A 175 -0.38 12.79 -8.95
C THR A 175 -0.26 14.13 -9.68
N VAL A 176 0.78 14.90 -9.38
CA VAL A 176 1.04 16.20 -10.04
C VAL A 176 1.74 16.04 -11.38
N ALA A 177 2.49 14.95 -11.57
CA ALA A 177 3.17 14.63 -12.82
C ALA A 177 3.38 13.11 -12.95
N LYS A 178 3.41 12.62 -14.20
CA LYS A 178 3.77 11.23 -14.54
C LYS A 178 5.03 11.25 -15.38
N ASP A 179 5.83 10.18 -15.28
CA ASP A 179 7.05 10.00 -16.09
C ASP A 179 8.01 11.18 -16.00
N VAL A 180 8.19 11.73 -14.80
CA VAL A 180 9.10 12.84 -14.55
C VAL A 180 10.55 12.40 -14.84
N LYS A 181 11.21 13.12 -15.72
CA LYS A 181 12.64 12.93 -16.01
C LYS A 181 13.39 14.18 -15.60
N LEU A 182 14.45 14.00 -14.83
CA LEU A 182 15.39 15.05 -14.50
C LEU A 182 16.62 14.88 -15.41
N GLN A 183 16.89 15.89 -16.20
CA GLN A 183 18.10 15.96 -17.02
C GLN A 183 19.01 17.06 -16.46
N VAL A 184 20.23 16.68 -16.13
CA VAL A 184 21.27 17.62 -15.68
C VAL A 184 22.32 17.69 -16.77
N GLU A 185 22.57 18.88 -17.29
CA GLU A 185 23.60 19.15 -18.27
C GLU A 185 24.73 19.95 -17.62
N PHE A 186 25.93 19.39 -17.63
CA PHE A 186 27.11 20.06 -17.09
C PHE A 186 27.83 20.84 -18.20
N ASN A 187 28.33 22.02 -17.86
CA ASN A 187 29.15 22.78 -18.79
C ASN A 187 30.51 22.08 -19.03
N PRO A 188 30.78 21.55 -20.23
CA PRO A 188 31.98 20.77 -20.50
C PRO A 188 33.29 21.60 -20.37
N ALA A 189 33.22 22.93 -20.40
CA ALA A 189 34.35 23.77 -20.14
C ALA A 189 34.77 23.89 -18.67
N GLN A 190 33.86 23.47 -17.73
CA GLN A 190 34.07 23.62 -16.30
C GLN A 190 34.05 22.27 -15.56
N VAL A 191 33.41 21.24 -16.13
CA VAL A 191 33.24 19.92 -15.50
C VAL A 191 33.90 18.87 -16.39
N GLN A 192 35.01 18.31 -15.90
CA GLN A 192 35.75 17.28 -16.61
C GLN A 192 35.09 15.88 -16.50
N ALA A 193 34.52 15.57 -15.36
CA ALA A 193 33.85 14.30 -15.13
C ALA A 193 32.77 14.43 -14.03
N TYR A 194 31.75 13.62 -14.10
CA TYR A 194 30.70 13.54 -13.06
C TYR A 194 30.23 12.11 -12.92
N ARG A 195 29.65 11.78 -11.76
CA ARG A 195 28.94 10.52 -11.51
C ARG A 195 27.69 10.76 -10.68
N LEU A 196 26.68 9.93 -10.86
CA LEU A 196 25.52 9.88 -9.98
C LEU A 196 25.92 9.20 -8.67
N VAL A 197 25.52 9.75 -7.54
CA VAL A 197 25.76 9.18 -6.21
C VAL A 197 24.43 8.82 -5.58
N GLY A 198 24.30 7.58 -5.11
CA GLY A 198 23.11 7.09 -4.40
C GLY A 198 21.96 6.56 -5.26
N TYR A 199 22.13 6.48 -6.59
CA TYR A 199 21.17 5.91 -7.53
C TYR A 199 21.86 4.94 -8.50
N GLU A 200 22.89 4.29 -8.04
CA GLU A 200 23.61 3.28 -8.83
C GLU A 200 22.77 1.98 -8.80
N SER A 201 22.24 1.57 -9.96
CA SER A 201 21.52 0.30 -10.15
C SER A 201 22.46 -0.79 -10.63
#